data_912affe193f35f58239266b1f3c51691
#
_entry.id   912affe193f35f58239266b1f3c51691
#
_cell.length_a   1.000
_cell.length_b   1.000
_cell.length_c   1.000
_cell.angle_alpha   90.00
_cell.angle_beta   90.00
_cell.angle_gamma   90.00
#
_symmetry.space_group_name_H-M   'P 1'
#
loop_
_entity.id
_entity.type
_entity.pdbx_description
1 polymer ?
#
loop_
_entity_poly.entity_id
_entity_poly.type
_entity_poly.pdbx_seq_one_letter_code
_entity_poly.pdbx_strand_id
1 'polypeptide(L)'
;MFLIKNFIYLLRIGVIKGAYRKFNFISEYLKVSKVKINRLQFIIYLLKSEIIKKKQKSYLQNKKNYYQKKYNFTDIDWFSPNIPIWDTVLKQAFINKEKIEYLEIGTYEGRSTIHICENFKNFKITVVDPYNEYNEVNSVVKNSNMENVFERFKKNSFNFSDRISINRTTSKEFFKKNKKKFDLIYIDGSHHYLDVKEDLTNSINFINNNGIIILDD
;
A
#
# COMPACT_ATOMS: atom_id res chain seq x y z
N MET A 1 3.99 -33.79 -0.16
CA MET A 1 3.22 -33.43 1.07
C MET A 1 3.10 -31.92 1.30
N PHE A 2 4.16 -31.13 1.19
CA PHE A 2 4.13 -29.66 1.36
C PHE A 2 3.21 -28.92 0.36
N LEU A 3 3.27 -29.26 -0.92
CA LEU A 3 2.42 -28.67 -1.97
C LEU A 3 0.92 -28.94 -1.74
N ILE A 4 0.55 -30.17 -1.35
CA ILE A 4 -0.84 -30.53 -1.10
C ILE A 4 -1.42 -29.75 0.09
N LYS A 5 -0.67 -29.61 1.19
CA LYS A 5 -1.12 -28.86 2.38
C LYS A 5 -1.35 -27.38 2.04
N ASN A 6 -0.48 -26.77 1.24
CA ASN A 6 -0.66 -25.38 0.81
C ASN A 6 -1.82 -25.21 -0.16
N PHE A 7 -2.03 -26.18 -1.06
CA PHE A 7 -3.17 -26.18 -1.98
C PHE A 7 -4.50 -26.26 -1.23
N ILE A 8 -4.63 -27.18 -0.27
CA ILE A 8 -5.83 -27.29 0.59
C ILE A 8 -6.06 -26.00 1.39
N TYR A 9 -4.99 -25.38 1.91
CA TYR A 9 -5.10 -24.10 2.61
C TYR A 9 -5.65 -23.00 1.71
N LEU A 10 -5.12 -22.85 0.50
CA LEU A 10 -5.55 -21.84 -0.47
C LEU A 10 -7.00 -22.03 -0.93
N LEU A 11 -7.45 -23.28 -1.08
CA LEU A 11 -8.85 -23.59 -1.37
C LEU A 11 -9.76 -23.16 -0.22
N ARG A 12 -9.39 -23.44 1.03
CA ARG A 12 -10.19 -23.10 2.22
C ARG A 12 -10.41 -21.60 2.39
N ILE A 13 -9.40 -20.78 2.10
CA ILE A 13 -9.54 -19.32 2.23
C ILE A 13 -10.10 -18.64 0.98
N GLY A 14 -10.51 -19.42 -0.03
CA GLY A 14 -11.15 -18.89 -1.23
C GLY A 14 -10.25 -18.01 -2.12
N VAL A 15 -8.93 -18.06 -1.95
CA VAL A 15 -7.96 -17.22 -2.68
C VAL A 15 -8.11 -17.34 -4.17
N ILE A 16 -8.33 -18.54 -4.71
CA ILE A 16 -8.45 -18.75 -6.16
C ILE A 16 -9.64 -17.95 -6.73
N LYS A 17 -10.80 -17.98 -6.05
CA LYS A 17 -11.99 -17.23 -6.46
C LYS A 17 -11.80 -15.72 -6.31
N GLY A 18 -11.14 -15.30 -5.22
CA GLY A 18 -10.76 -13.91 -4.98
C GLY A 18 -9.76 -13.39 -6.01
N ALA A 19 -8.75 -14.20 -6.34
CA ALA A 19 -7.76 -13.90 -7.36
C ALA A 19 -8.38 -13.63 -8.74
N TYR A 20 -9.35 -14.43 -9.15
CA TYR A 20 -10.05 -14.26 -10.43
C TYR A 20 -10.84 -12.94 -10.48
N ARG A 21 -11.54 -12.58 -9.40
CA ARG A 21 -12.27 -11.31 -9.31
C ARG A 21 -11.33 -10.12 -9.34
N LYS A 22 -10.26 -10.13 -8.53
CA LYS A 22 -9.24 -9.07 -8.50
C LYS A 22 -8.55 -8.91 -9.85
N PHE A 23 -8.26 -10.01 -10.55
CA PHE A 23 -7.68 -9.94 -11.89
C PHE A 23 -8.59 -9.23 -12.90
N ASN A 24 -9.89 -9.59 -12.95
CA ASN A 24 -10.82 -8.96 -13.87
C ASN A 24 -10.96 -7.46 -13.58
N PHE A 25 -11.01 -7.07 -12.33
CA PHE A 25 -11.06 -5.69 -11.88
C PHE A 25 -9.81 -4.92 -12.34
N ILE A 26 -8.61 -5.39 -12.00
CA ILE A 26 -7.34 -4.76 -12.38
C ILE A 26 -7.15 -4.73 -13.90
N SER A 27 -7.55 -5.77 -14.62
CA SER A 27 -7.39 -5.83 -16.09
C SER A 27 -8.15 -4.72 -16.82
N GLU A 28 -9.25 -4.23 -16.26
CA GLU A 28 -9.99 -3.09 -16.81
C GLU A 28 -9.23 -1.78 -16.64
N TYR A 29 -8.63 -1.56 -15.48
CA TYR A 29 -7.79 -0.39 -15.24
C TYR A 29 -6.56 -0.36 -16.17
N LEU A 30 -5.94 -1.50 -16.38
CA LEU A 30 -4.71 -1.61 -17.15
C LEU A 30 -4.91 -1.55 -18.66
N LYS A 31 -6.14 -1.72 -19.15
CA LYS A 31 -6.48 -1.40 -20.55
C LYS A 31 -6.18 0.06 -20.88
N VAL A 32 -6.38 0.95 -19.93
CA VAL A 32 -6.10 2.39 -20.09
C VAL A 32 -4.60 2.67 -20.14
N SER A 33 -3.79 1.91 -19.42
CA SER A 33 -2.35 2.12 -19.27
C SER A 33 -1.49 1.43 -20.34
N LYS A 34 -2.09 0.67 -21.27
CA LYS A 34 -1.40 -0.18 -22.26
C LYS A 34 -0.48 -1.26 -21.64
N VAL A 35 -0.55 -1.50 -20.35
CA VAL A 35 0.22 -2.55 -19.66
C VAL A 35 -0.48 -3.89 -19.83
N LYS A 36 0.23 -4.89 -20.36
CA LYS A 36 -0.28 -6.25 -20.47
C LYS A 36 0.01 -7.04 -19.21
N ILE A 37 -1.03 -7.48 -18.51
CA ILE A 37 -0.92 -8.42 -17.38
C ILE A 37 -1.19 -9.83 -17.88
N ASN A 38 -0.25 -10.74 -17.57
CA ASN A 38 -0.46 -12.16 -17.76
C ASN A 38 -1.30 -12.72 -16.60
N ARG A 39 -2.49 -13.26 -16.89
CA ARG A 39 -3.42 -13.85 -15.89
C ARG A 39 -2.75 -14.89 -15.01
N LEU A 40 -1.94 -15.78 -15.61
CA LEU A 40 -1.27 -16.83 -14.87
C LEU A 40 -0.25 -16.26 -13.89
N GLN A 41 0.56 -15.28 -14.31
CA GLN A 41 1.52 -14.61 -13.44
C GLN A 41 0.84 -13.91 -12.26
N PHE A 42 -0.30 -13.26 -12.49
CA PHE A 42 -1.07 -12.62 -11.43
C PHE A 42 -1.61 -13.64 -10.41
N ILE A 43 -2.18 -14.75 -10.89
CA ILE A 43 -2.66 -15.84 -10.00
C ILE A 43 -1.49 -16.41 -9.19
N ILE A 44 -0.34 -16.68 -9.84
CA ILE A 44 0.86 -17.16 -9.15
C ILE A 44 1.33 -16.17 -8.09
N TYR A 45 1.31 -14.87 -8.38
CA TYR A 45 1.64 -13.84 -7.41
C TYR A 45 0.75 -13.91 -6.16
N LEU A 46 -0.57 -13.95 -6.35
CA LEU A 46 -1.52 -14.03 -5.23
C LEU A 46 -1.34 -15.31 -4.41
N LEU A 47 -1.14 -16.45 -5.06
CA LEU A 47 -0.88 -17.72 -4.36
C LEU A 47 0.42 -17.67 -3.55
N LYS A 48 1.49 -17.13 -4.14
CA LYS A 48 2.78 -16.94 -3.45
C LYS A 48 2.63 -15.98 -2.26
N SER A 49 1.89 -14.89 -2.42
CA SER A 49 1.68 -13.91 -1.35
C SER A 49 1.01 -14.53 -0.12
N GLU A 50 -0.01 -15.34 -0.31
CA GLU A 50 -0.69 -16.05 0.79
C GLU A 50 0.22 -17.08 1.49
N ILE A 51 1.07 -17.77 0.73
CA ILE A 51 2.05 -18.70 1.31
C ILE A 51 3.08 -17.94 2.15
N ILE A 52 3.55 -16.78 1.67
CA ILE A 52 4.48 -15.92 2.41
C ILE A 52 3.83 -15.44 3.70
N LYS A 53 2.61 -14.89 3.65
CA LYS A 53 1.86 -14.45 4.82
C LYS A 53 1.73 -15.57 5.87
N LYS A 54 1.39 -16.78 5.43
CA LYS A 54 1.28 -17.95 6.32
C LYS A 54 2.60 -18.31 7.00
N LYS A 55 3.71 -18.33 6.24
CA LYS A 55 5.05 -18.65 6.78
C LYS A 55 5.56 -17.61 7.76
N GLN A 56 5.19 -16.36 7.57
CA GLN A 56 5.67 -15.23 8.36
C GLN A 56 4.67 -14.78 9.45
N LYS A 57 3.71 -15.63 9.81
CA LYS A 57 2.67 -15.28 10.80
C LYS A 57 3.23 -14.79 12.15
N SER A 58 4.25 -15.44 12.68
CA SER A 58 4.89 -15.02 13.95
C SER A 58 5.62 -13.68 13.79
N TYR A 59 6.34 -13.49 12.69
CA TYR A 59 6.98 -12.20 12.35
C TYR A 59 5.95 -11.07 12.28
N LEU A 60 4.86 -11.29 11.58
CA LEU A 60 3.77 -10.34 11.47
C LEU A 60 3.20 -9.96 12.85
N GLN A 61 2.91 -10.95 13.70
CA GLN A 61 2.36 -10.69 15.03
C GLN A 61 3.34 -9.88 15.90
N ASN A 62 4.62 -10.18 15.83
CA ASN A 62 5.65 -9.44 16.56
C ASN A 62 5.74 -7.97 16.07
N LYS A 63 5.69 -7.74 14.75
CA LYS A 63 5.68 -6.40 14.17
C LYS A 63 4.45 -5.60 14.57
N LYS A 64 3.27 -6.22 14.51
CA LYS A 64 2.02 -5.59 14.94
C LYS A 64 2.08 -5.16 16.40
N ASN A 65 2.50 -6.05 17.29
CA ASN A 65 2.65 -5.75 18.71
C ASN A 65 3.67 -4.64 18.97
N TYR A 66 4.79 -4.66 18.23
CA TYR A 66 5.81 -3.63 18.32
C TYR A 66 5.25 -2.25 17.93
N TYR A 67 4.58 -2.14 16.79
CA TYR A 67 4.01 -0.87 16.33
C TYR A 67 2.92 -0.36 17.27
N GLN A 68 2.06 -1.24 17.78
CA GLN A 68 1.00 -0.86 18.72
C GLN A 68 1.54 -0.32 20.04
N LYS A 69 2.71 -0.82 20.50
CA LYS A 69 3.37 -0.32 21.71
C LYS A 69 4.15 0.98 21.50
N LYS A 70 4.73 1.15 20.31
CA LYS A 70 5.66 2.25 20.04
C LYS A 70 4.98 3.51 19.52
N TYR A 71 3.90 3.36 18.79
CA TYR A 71 3.21 4.44 18.10
C TYR A 71 1.77 4.63 18.58
N ASN A 72 1.22 5.81 18.33
CA ASN A 72 -0.13 6.17 18.73
C ASN A 72 -1.15 5.73 17.67
N PHE A 73 -1.16 4.43 17.32
CA PHE A 73 -2.15 3.86 16.42
C PHE A 73 -3.42 3.44 17.14
N THR A 74 -4.55 3.57 16.49
CA THR A 74 -5.79 2.93 16.94
C THR A 74 -5.73 1.41 16.72
N ASP A 75 -6.74 0.68 17.18
CA ASP A 75 -6.84 -0.78 16.97
C ASP A 75 -7.13 -1.16 15.50
N ILE A 76 -7.44 -0.16 14.67
CA ILE A 76 -7.68 -0.33 13.24
C ILE A 76 -6.36 -0.60 12.54
N ASP A 77 -6.28 -1.73 11.84
CA ASP A 77 -5.04 -2.18 11.20
C ASP A 77 -5.32 -2.87 9.86
N TRP A 78 -5.35 -2.08 8.80
CA TRP A 78 -5.51 -2.61 7.44
C TRP A 78 -4.17 -2.97 6.79
N PHE A 79 -3.08 -2.32 7.18
CA PHE A 79 -1.77 -2.46 6.54
C PHE A 79 -0.96 -3.67 7.01
N SER A 80 -0.91 -3.95 8.34
CA SER A 80 0.03 -4.96 8.87
C SER A 80 -0.07 -6.34 8.22
N PRO A 81 -1.24 -6.85 7.78
CA PRO A 81 -1.33 -8.10 7.05
C PRO A 81 -0.49 -8.14 5.77
N ASN A 82 -0.15 -7.00 5.20
CA ASN A 82 0.62 -6.87 3.96
C ASN A 82 2.14 -6.81 4.19
N ILE A 83 2.62 -6.56 5.41
CA ILE A 83 4.05 -6.42 5.76
C ILE A 83 4.92 -7.55 5.16
N PRO A 84 4.57 -8.85 5.28
CA PRO A 84 5.43 -9.90 4.74
C PRO A 84 5.66 -9.82 3.23
N ILE A 85 4.65 -9.35 2.50
CA ILE A 85 4.74 -9.18 1.05
C ILE A 85 5.57 -7.95 0.73
N TRP A 86 5.29 -6.83 1.41
CA TRP A 86 6.02 -5.58 1.26
C TRP A 86 7.50 -5.77 1.49
N ASP A 87 7.89 -6.38 2.62
CA ASP A 87 9.29 -6.63 2.93
C ASP A 87 9.98 -7.48 1.85
N THR A 88 9.30 -8.48 1.33
CA THR A 88 9.84 -9.35 0.29
C THR A 88 10.02 -8.58 -1.03
N VAL A 89 8.99 -7.86 -1.47
CA VAL A 89 9.00 -7.14 -2.75
C VAL A 89 9.99 -5.98 -2.71
N LEU A 90 9.94 -5.15 -1.65
CA LEU A 90 10.78 -3.94 -1.59
C LEU A 90 12.26 -4.28 -1.41
N LYS A 91 12.60 -5.30 -0.62
CA LYS A 91 13.99 -5.76 -0.49
C LYS A 91 14.56 -6.25 -1.81
N GLN A 92 13.78 -6.98 -2.59
CA GLN A 92 14.22 -7.46 -3.90
C GLN A 92 14.33 -6.36 -4.94
N ALA A 93 13.32 -5.48 -4.99
CA ALA A 93 13.24 -4.45 -6.03
C ALA A 93 14.27 -3.33 -5.86
N PHE A 94 14.62 -3.01 -4.61
CA PHE A 94 15.43 -1.82 -4.30
C PHE A 94 16.76 -2.13 -3.61
N ILE A 95 17.23 -3.38 -3.70
CA ILE A 95 18.45 -3.86 -3.01
C ILE A 95 19.69 -3.02 -3.31
N ASN A 96 19.80 -2.47 -4.53
CA ASN A 96 20.97 -1.72 -5.00
C ASN A 96 20.68 -0.21 -5.18
N LYS A 97 19.55 0.29 -4.70
CA LYS A 97 19.22 1.72 -4.83
C LYS A 97 19.65 2.48 -3.59
N GLU A 98 20.47 3.51 -3.79
CA GLU A 98 20.92 4.40 -2.71
C GLU A 98 19.83 5.34 -2.23
N LYS A 99 18.92 5.74 -3.12
CA LYS A 99 17.81 6.63 -2.82
C LYS A 99 16.56 6.17 -3.55
N ILE A 100 15.44 6.13 -2.84
CA ILE A 100 14.15 5.73 -3.36
C ILE A 100 13.15 6.86 -3.10
N GLU A 101 12.53 7.34 -4.17
CA GLU A 101 11.44 8.31 -4.10
C GLU A 101 10.12 7.54 -4.04
N TYR A 102 9.42 7.66 -2.91
CA TYR A 102 8.18 6.97 -2.62
C TYR A 102 7.02 7.94 -2.49
N LEU A 103 5.92 7.65 -3.18
CA LEU A 103 4.64 8.35 -3.06
C LEU A 103 3.62 7.41 -2.42
N GLU A 104 2.92 7.91 -1.41
CA GLU A 104 1.79 7.24 -0.77
C GLU A 104 0.54 8.11 -0.90
N ILE A 105 -0.51 7.55 -1.49
CA ILE A 105 -1.83 8.17 -1.65
C ILE A 105 -2.78 7.47 -0.68
N GLY A 106 -3.29 8.23 0.30
CA GLY A 106 -4.01 7.69 1.45
C GLY A 106 -3.04 7.16 2.51
N THR A 107 -2.96 7.84 3.61
CA THR A 107 -1.97 7.55 4.66
C THR A 107 -2.64 7.21 5.97
N TYR A 108 -3.83 7.75 6.23
CA TYR A 108 -4.56 7.60 7.48
C TYR A 108 -3.67 7.91 8.69
N GLU A 109 -3.49 6.99 9.65
CA GLU A 109 -2.60 7.17 10.82
C GLU A 109 -1.11 6.88 10.52
N GLY A 110 -0.75 6.50 9.27
CA GLY A 110 0.62 6.32 8.79
C GLY A 110 1.25 4.96 9.06
N ARG A 111 0.51 3.87 9.21
CA ARG A 111 1.12 2.54 9.49
C ARG A 111 2.07 2.09 8.40
N SER A 112 1.69 2.23 7.15
CA SER A 112 2.50 1.94 5.96
C SER A 112 3.73 2.84 5.88
N THR A 113 3.53 4.15 6.01
CA THR A 113 4.62 5.15 6.04
C THR A 113 5.64 4.83 7.13
N ILE A 114 5.18 4.57 8.37
CA ILE A 114 6.05 4.24 9.50
C ILE A 114 6.78 2.92 9.29
N HIS A 115 6.10 1.93 8.71
CA HIS A 115 6.75 0.66 8.36
C HIS A 115 7.93 0.88 7.41
N ILE A 116 7.77 1.71 6.38
CA ILE A 116 8.85 2.07 5.47
C ILE A 116 9.98 2.82 6.21
N CYS A 117 9.64 3.80 7.03
CA CYS A 117 10.62 4.57 7.79
C CYS A 117 11.49 3.72 8.72
N GLU A 118 10.87 2.75 9.40
CA GLU A 118 11.54 1.85 10.34
C GLU A 118 12.47 0.82 9.67
N ASN A 119 12.09 0.33 8.50
CA ASN A 119 12.76 -0.81 7.89
C ASN A 119 13.64 -0.45 6.68
N PHE A 120 13.48 0.77 6.11
CA PHE A 120 14.20 1.21 4.91
C PHE A 120 14.70 2.65 5.09
N LYS A 121 16.01 2.82 5.26
CA LYS A 121 16.62 4.15 5.54
C LYS A 121 16.73 5.05 4.32
N ASN A 122 16.79 4.48 3.14
CA ASN A 122 17.05 5.17 1.87
C ASN A 122 15.79 5.73 1.17
N PHE A 123 14.62 5.64 1.80
CA PHE A 123 13.38 6.18 1.26
C PHE A 123 13.20 7.66 1.61
N LYS A 124 12.87 8.47 0.59
CA LYS A 124 12.28 9.80 0.71
C LYS A 124 10.80 9.69 0.36
N ILE A 125 9.96 10.06 1.28
CA ILE A 125 8.53 9.75 1.26
C ILE A 125 7.75 11.03 1.01
N THR A 126 6.84 10.98 0.04
CA THR A 126 5.82 11.99 -0.18
C THR A 126 4.49 11.34 0.16
N VAL A 127 3.77 11.88 1.14
CA VAL A 127 2.43 11.43 1.49
C VAL A 127 1.40 12.44 1.01
N VAL A 128 0.29 11.93 0.49
CA VAL A 128 -0.84 12.70 -0.01
C VAL A 128 -2.12 12.15 0.61
N ASP A 129 -2.74 12.94 1.47
CA ASP A 129 -3.99 12.60 2.14
C ASP A 129 -4.74 13.90 2.45
N PRO A 130 -5.98 14.08 2.05
CA PRO A 130 -6.73 15.31 2.34
C PRO A 130 -7.10 15.46 3.81
N TYR A 131 -7.19 14.36 4.56
CA TYR A 131 -7.67 14.33 5.93
C TYR A 131 -9.00 15.10 6.11
N ASN A 132 -9.89 14.91 5.16
CA ASN A 132 -11.22 15.52 5.15
C ASN A 132 -12.29 14.46 5.36
N GLU A 133 -13.46 14.88 5.80
CA GLU A 133 -14.66 14.06 5.68
C GLU A 133 -14.92 13.79 4.19
N TYR A 134 -14.81 12.54 3.80
CA TYR A 134 -15.02 12.07 2.44
C TYR A 134 -16.20 11.09 2.43
N ASN A 135 -16.90 11.00 1.31
CA ASN A 135 -17.94 9.97 1.14
C ASN A 135 -17.29 8.58 0.98
N GLU A 136 -16.64 8.14 2.06
CA GLU A 136 -15.96 6.86 2.11
C GLU A 136 -16.95 5.71 2.12
N VAL A 137 -16.63 4.65 1.39
CA VAL A 137 -17.34 3.37 1.44
C VAL A 137 -17.13 2.71 2.80
N ASN A 138 -15.95 2.94 3.40
CA ASN A 138 -15.58 2.38 4.69
C ASN A 138 -16.24 3.16 5.84
N SER A 139 -17.17 2.51 6.54
CA SER A 139 -17.90 3.10 7.67
C SER A 139 -17.01 3.57 8.83
N VAL A 140 -15.84 2.98 9.00
CA VAL A 140 -14.89 3.36 10.06
C VAL A 140 -14.26 4.70 9.74
N VAL A 141 -13.80 4.90 8.51
CA VAL A 141 -13.24 6.18 8.05
C VAL A 141 -14.31 7.27 8.11
N LYS A 142 -15.52 6.99 7.63
CA LYS A 142 -16.65 7.91 7.65
C LYS A 142 -16.99 8.43 9.04
N ASN A 143 -16.80 7.62 10.07
CA ASN A 143 -17.11 7.98 11.47
C ASN A 143 -15.88 8.52 12.24
N SER A 144 -14.72 8.60 11.59
CA SER A 144 -13.49 9.10 12.21
C SER A 144 -13.42 10.63 12.13
N ASN A 145 -12.97 11.25 13.22
CA ASN A 145 -12.57 12.65 13.17
C ASN A 145 -11.22 12.74 12.47
N MET A 146 -11.21 13.19 11.22
CA MET A 146 -10.04 13.20 10.35
C MET A 146 -8.94 14.16 10.82
N GLU A 147 -9.26 15.21 11.59
CA GLU A 147 -8.25 16.05 12.23
C GLU A 147 -7.49 15.26 13.30
N ASN A 148 -8.18 14.48 14.11
CA ASN A 148 -7.53 13.59 15.09
C ASN A 148 -6.68 12.52 14.43
N VAL A 149 -7.08 12.01 13.26
CA VAL A 149 -6.28 11.07 12.45
C VAL A 149 -5.00 11.74 11.98
N PHE A 150 -5.08 12.96 11.46
CA PHE A 150 -3.92 13.74 11.04
C PHE A 150 -2.96 14.04 12.20
N GLU A 151 -3.49 14.42 13.39
CA GLU A 151 -2.66 14.63 14.57
C GLU A 151 -1.92 13.35 15.01
N ARG A 152 -2.58 12.17 14.92
CA ARG A 152 -1.90 10.88 15.15
C ARG A 152 -0.81 10.63 14.13
N PHE A 153 -1.09 10.86 12.84
CA PHE A 153 -0.09 10.73 11.80
C PHE A 153 1.13 11.59 12.08
N LYS A 154 0.94 12.88 12.42
CA LYS A 154 2.05 13.79 12.76
C LYS A 154 2.87 13.28 13.94
N LYS A 155 2.21 12.82 15.02
CA LYS A 155 2.91 12.24 16.18
C LYS A 155 3.70 10.99 15.80
N ASN A 156 3.09 10.07 15.03
CA ASN A 156 3.71 8.83 14.62
C ASN A 156 4.93 9.07 13.72
N SER A 157 4.86 10.05 12.83
CA SER A 157 5.89 10.35 11.83
C SER A 157 6.96 11.34 12.31
N PHE A 158 6.83 11.92 13.49
CA PHE A 158 7.67 13.00 14.00
C PHE A 158 9.17 12.70 13.89
N ASN A 159 9.59 11.52 14.33
CA ASN A 159 11.01 11.10 14.29
C ASN A 159 11.58 10.86 12.88
N PHE A 160 10.75 10.97 11.85
CA PHE A 160 11.11 10.75 10.45
C PHE A 160 10.79 11.97 9.57
N SER A 161 10.54 13.12 10.19
CA SER A 161 10.13 14.36 9.51
C SER A 161 11.14 14.84 8.46
N ASP A 162 12.42 14.51 8.62
CA ASP A 162 13.49 14.77 7.65
C ASP A 162 13.34 13.99 6.33
N ARG A 163 12.56 12.89 6.35
CA ARG A 163 12.34 12.00 5.21
C ARG A 163 10.92 12.07 4.64
N ILE A 164 9.98 12.70 5.32
CA ILE A 164 8.57 12.72 4.96
C ILE A 164 8.14 14.13 4.55
N SER A 165 7.62 14.25 3.32
CA SER A 165 6.93 15.44 2.84
C SER A 165 5.42 15.22 2.89
N ILE A 166 4.72 16.01 3.68
CA ILE A 166 3.27 15.89 3.90
C ILE A 166 2.52 16.84 2.98
N ASN A 167 1.59 16.31 2.18
CA ASN A 167 0.71 17.07 1.31
C ASN A 167 -0.74 16.81 1.75
N ARG A 168 -1.31 17.74 2.52
CA ARG A 168 -2.72 17.69 2.94
C ARG A 168 -3.62 18.18 1.83
N THR A 169 -3.81 17.34 0.82
CA THR A 169 -4.59 17.64 -0.40
C THR A 169 -5.10 16.36 -1.04
N THR A 170 -6.02 16.48 -1.99
CA THR A 170 -6.44 15.32 -2.79
C THR A 170 -5.33 14.87 -3.74
N SER A 171 -5.31 13.60 -4.11
CA SER A 171 -4.39 13.06 -5.12
C SER A 171 -4.50 13.80 -6.45
N LYS A 172 -5.71 14.14 -6.86
CA LYS A 172 -6.00 14.92 -8.06
C LYS A 172 -5.30 16.29 -8.07
N GLU A 173 -5.41 17.06 -7.00
CA GLU A 173 -4.78 18.37 -6.88
C GLU A 173 -3.25 18.23 -6.73
N PHE A 174 -2.78 17.20 -6.06
CA PHE A 174 -1.37 16.88 -5.97
C PHE A 174 -0.77 16.62 -7.36
N PHE A 175 -1.36 15.72 -8.14
CA PHE A 175 -0.83 15.35 -9.46
C PHE A 175 -0.85 16.52 -10.46
N LYS A 176 -1.79 17.46 -10.37
CA LYS A 176 -1.80 18.68 -11.21
C LYS A 176 -0.56 19.56 -11.01
N LYS A 177 0.01 19.57 -9.80
CA LYS A 177 1.14 20.43 -9.43
C LYS A 177 2.46 19.66 -9.38
N ASN A 178 2.41 18.35 -9.32
CA ASN A 178 3.59 17.51 -9.18
C ASN A 178 4.41 17.48 -10.47
N LYS A 179 5.73 17.59 -10.30
CA LYS A 179 6.72 17.46 -11.40
C LYS A 179 7.71 16.30 -11.17
N LYS A 180 7.62 15.68 -10.02
CA LYS A 180 8.55 14.66 -9.55
C LYS A 180 8.07 13.28 -9.99
N LYS A 181 9.01 12.40 -10.35
CA LYS A 181 8.75 10.98 -10.56
C LYS A 181 9.15 10.17 -9.32
N PHE A 182 8.53 9.00 -9.20
CA PHE A 182 8.69 8.12 -8.04
C PHE A 182 9.17 6.72 -8.46
N ASP A 183 9.89 6.07 -7.57
CA ASP A 183 10.33 4.68 -7.76
C ASP A 183 9.31 3.69 -7.23
N LEU A 184 8.54 4.12 -6.23
CA LEU A 184 7.44 3.37 -5.64
C LEU A 184 6.25 4.31 -5.48
N ILE A 185 5.07 3.85 -5.89
CA ILE A 185 3.79 4.52 -5.63
C ILE A 185 2.85 3.50 -4.98
N TYR A 186 2.29 3.85 -3.83
CA TYR A 186 1.26 3.08 -3.16
C TYR A 186 -0.05 3.86 -3.20
N ILE A 187 -1.10 3.20 -3.66
CA ILE A 187 -2.44 3.75 -3.78
C ILE A 187 -3.33 3.01 -2.79
N ASP A 188 -3.70 3.71 -1.70
CA ASP A 188 -4.52 3.23 -0.59
C ASP A 188 -5.41 4.38 -0.07
N GLY A 189 -5.94 5.17 -0.99
CA GLY A 189 -6.80 6.30 -0.70
C GLY A 189 -8.28 5.93 -0.72
N SER A 190 -9.04 6.55 -1.63
CA SER A 190 -10.43 6.22 -1.86
C SER A 190 -10.59 4.82 -2.48
N HIS A 191 -11.59 4.06 -2.02
CA HIS A 191 -11.96 2.76 -2.61
C HIS A 191 -13.07 2.89 -3.68
N HIS A 192 -13.42 4.12 -4.10
CA HIS A 192 -14.33 4.34 -5.21
C HIS A 192 -13.65 4.09 -6.55
N TYR A 193 -14.30 3.33 -7.41
CA TYR A 193 -13.76 2.94 -8.72
C TYR A 193 -13.15 4.10 -9.52
N LEU A 194 -13.85 5.24 -9.61
CA LEU A 194 -13.40 6.37 -10.43
C LEU A 194 -12.13 7.02 -9.84
N ASP A 195 -12.04 7.12 -8.52
CA ASP A 195 -10.90 7.72 -7.84
C ASP A 195 -9.66 6.82 -7.98
N VAL A 196 -9.81 5.51 -7.71
CA VAL A 196 -8.71 4.55 -7.89
C VAL A 196 -8.23 4.53 -9.34
N LYS A 197 -9.14 4.61 -10.32
CA LYS A 197 -8.81 4.68 -11.73
C LYS A 197 -8.03 5.97 -12.07
N GLU A 198 -8.46 7.11 -11.54
CA GLU A 198 -7.77 8.39 -11.73
C GLU A 198 -6.38 8.35 -11.10
N ASP A 199 -6.26 7.86 -9.87
CA ASP A 199 -4.99 7.72 -9.15
C ASP A 199 -4.01 6.80 -9.87
N LEU A 200 -4.48 5.64 -10.35
CA LEU A 200 -3.64 4.73 -11.12
C LEU A 200 -3.20 5.35 -12.46
N THR A 201 -4.11 6.03 -13.16
CA THR A 201 -3.80 6.67 -14.45
C THR A 201 -2.75 7.75 -14.27
N ASN A 202 -2.89 8.58 -13.24
CA ASN A 202 -1.91 9.60 -12.92
C ASN A 202 -0.58 8.96 -12.47
N SER A 203 -0.62 7.95 -11.62
CA SER A 203 0.58 7.26 -11.13
C SER A 203 1.45 6.69 -12.25
N ILE A 204 0.84 6.16 -13.32
CA ILE A 204 1.57 5.65 -14.50
C ILE A 204 2.39 6.76 -15.17
N ASN A 205 1.93 7.99 -15.16
CA ASN A 205 2.66 9.12 -15.76
C ASN A 205 3.83 9.58 -14.86
N PHE A 206 3.77 9.31 -13.56
CA PHE A 206 4.75 9.77 -12.58
C PHE A 206 5.62 8.65 -12.00
N ILE A 207 5.47 7.40 -12.47
CA ILE A 207 6.38 6.33 -12.09
C ILE A 207 7.68 6.39 -12.90
N ASN A 208 8.82 6.11 -12.27
CA ASN A 208 10.11 5.96 -12.94
C ASN A 208 10.15 4.68 -13.76
N ASN A 209 11.08 4.60 -14.74
CA ASN A 209 11.38 3.35 -15.41
C ASN A 209 11.81 2.30 -14.38
N ASN A 210 11.22 1.10 -14.46
CA ASN A 210 11.39 0.02 -13.48
C ASN A 210 10.86 0.33 -12.07
N GLY A 211 10.03 1.37 -11.91
CA GLY A 211 9.32 1.64 -10.67
C GLY A 211 8.17 0.67 -10.44
N ILE A 212 7.63 0.67 -9.23
CA ILE A 212 6.57 -0.23 -8.79
C ILE A 212 5.36 0.58 -8.36
N ILE A 213 4.17 0.18 -8.81
CA ILE A 213 2.90 0.66 -8.28
C ILE A 213 2.27 -0.48 -7.49
N ILE A 214 1.91 -0.19 -6.24
CA ILE A 214 1.17 -1.11 -5.36
C ILE A 214 -0.22 -0.52 -5.17
N LEU A 215 -1.23 -1.34 -5.34
CA LEU A 215 -2.63 -1.01 -5.07
C LEU A 215 -3.09 -1.82 -3.86
N ASP A 216 -3.80 -1.15 -2.93
CA ASP A 216 -4.56 -1.84 -1.91
C ASP A 216 -5.97 -2.11 -2.46
N ASP A 217 -6.46 -3.36 -2.27
CA ASP A 217 -7.73 -3.94 -2.76
C ASP A 217 -7.86 -4.25 -4.25
#